data_93f0fd6fb39e19c963a36553cc6f54cb
#
_entry.id   93f0fd6fb39e19c963a36553cc6f54cb
#
_cell.length_a   1.000
_cell.length_b   1.000
_cell.length_c   1.000
_cell.angle_alpha   90.00
_cell.angle_beta   90.00
_cell.angle_gamma   90.00
#
_symmetry.space_group_name_H-M   'P 1'
#
loop_
_entity.id
_entity.type
_entity.pdbx_description
1 polymer ?
#
loop_
_entity_poly.entity_id
_entity_poly.type
_entity_poly.pdbx_seq_one_letter_code
_entity_poly.pdbx_strand_id
1 'polypeptide(L)'
;MVIGIIGLGDMGKLYAKAFAEKGFTVCGSDLPQNYEKLCAELNPHQIEVFLDGRETAQKSDLLIFSVETDKIKEVVARYGPYAKSGAIVSGQTSVKHPEIAAFEEFLPADVNIITIHALHGPGFAPKGQKLAVIPHRNSEKTYQEMLNTLRLLETDLVEMEDYHQHDKIVADTQAVTHVGFESMGTACATSGFYPWENAAYIGGIDNVKILIMLRIFSYKAHVYAGMAILNPYAKQQVKQYAISESELFKLMIQEDEKELRRRIYEARDFVFHESRSPILLDDSIMKEYSLSAQSPLRKPNSHLSILSMVDAWNKLQVNPYDNLICQTPPFRLRLGIAEYLFKNEELLEESIITALYDKSIRGDDLEFHSAVRDWSAIINYGDIDGYKLHFNQTQSFFKDRLAHGRQQSAEMIKRLMLV
;
A
#
# COMPACT_ATOMS: atom_id res chain seq x y z
N MET A 1 19.42 -19.29 -18.16
CA MET A 1 18.93 -17.90 -18.04
C MET A 1 19.72 -17.19 -16.96
N VAL A 2 20.28 -16.04 -17.27
CA VAL A 2 20.93 -15.14 -16.32
C VAL A 2 19.93 -14.07 -15.90
N ILE A 3 19.75 -13.90 -14.59
CA ILE A 3 18.86 -12.89 -14.01
C ILE A 3 19.71 -11.78 -13.41
N GLY A 4 19.54 -10.56 -13.91
CA GLY A 4 20.21 -9.38 -13.39
C GLY A 4 19.27 -8.47 -12.63
N ILE A 5 19.75 -7.93 -11.50
CA ILE A 5 18.98 -7.01 -10.68
C ILE A 5 19.74 -5.72 -10.47
N ILE A 6 19.17 -4.60 -10.92
CA ILE A 6 19.68 -3.27 -10.67
C ILE A 6 18.90 -2.66 -9.51
N GLY A 7 19.57 -2.36 -8.41
CA GLY A 7 19.01 -2.01 -7.13
C GLY A 7 18.91 -3.20 -6.18
N LEU A 8 19.95 -3.41 -5.37
CA LEU A 8 20.04 -4.48 -4.37
C LEU A 8 19.64 -3.98 -2.96
N GLY A 9 18.57 -3.20 -2.91
CA GLY A 9 17.87 -2.86 -1.67
C GLY A 9 17.16 -4.07 -1.07
N ASP A 10 16.24 -3.84 -0.12
CA ASP A 10 15.58 -4.94 0.60
C ASP A 10 14.82 -5.91 -0.33
N MET A 11 14.04 -5.37 -1.30
CA MET A 11 13.30 -6.19 -2.26
C MET A 11 14.21 -6.82 -3.32
N GLY A 12 15.17 -6.05 -3.87
CA GLY A 12 16.12 -6.58 -4.86
C GLY A 12 16.91 -7.76 -4.32
N LYS A 13 17.43 -7.66 -3.10
CA LYS A 13 18.13 -8.76 -2.43
C LYS A 13 17.22 -9.96 -2.14
N LEU A 14 15.99 -9.72 -1.74
CA LEU A 14 15.02 -10.78 -1.50
C LEU A 14 14.80 -11.63 -2.75
N TYR A 15 14.53 -10.98 -3.88
CA TYR A 15 14.30 -11.67 -5.14
C TYR A 15 15.59 -12.26 -5.74
N ALA A 16 16.75 -11.59 -5.59
CA ALA A 16 18.05 -12.14 -5.98
C ALA A 16 18.30 -13.49 -5.29
N LYS A 17 18.14 -13.55 -3.97
CA LYS A 17 18.29 -14.78 -3.19
C LYS A 17 17.28 -15.86 -3.59
N ALA A 18 16.01 -15.47 -3.77
CA ALA A 18 14.96 -16.41 -4.16
C ALA A 18 15.22 -17.04 -5.55
N PHE A 19 15.71 -16.28 -6.53
CA PHE A 19 16.08 -16.83 -7.83
C PHE A 19 17.33 -17.71 -7.73
N ALA A 20 18.34 -17.31 -6.96
CA ALA A 20 19.56 -18.13 -6.76
C ALA A 20 19.23 -19.48 -6.11
N GLU A 21 18.35 -19.52 -5.11
CA GLU A 21 17.86 -20.74 -4.47
C GLU A 21 17.12 -21.68 -5.43
N LYS A 22 16.56 -21.16 -6.52
CA LYS A 22 15.93 -21.96 -7.59
C LYS A 22 16.92 -22.37 -8.70
N GLY A 23 18.19 -22.11 -8.52
CA GLY A 23 19.28 -22.54 -9.41
C GLY A 23 19.54 -21.63 -10.61
N PHE A 24 19.00 -20.41 -10.61
CA PHE A 24 19.32 -19.42 -11.64
C PHE A 24 20.71 -18.81 -11.39
N THR A 25 21.42 -18.47 -12.46
CA THR A 25 22.60 -17.61 -12.37
C THR A 25 22.12 -16.19 -12.12
N VAL A 26 22.48 -15.61 -10.97
CA VAL A 26 22.04 -14.28 -10.58
C VAL A 26 23.20 -13.33 -10.45
N CYS A 27 23.05 -12.14 -11.00
CA CYS A 27 23.97 -11.02 -10.81
C CYS A 27 23.21 -9.75 -10.45
N GLY A 28 23.91 -8.75 -9.95
CA GLY A 28 23.28 -7.48 -9.67
C GLY A 28 24.24 -6.35 -9.41
N SER A 29 23.70 -5.14 -9.29
CA SER A 29 24.44 -3.92 -8.97
C SER A 29 23.60 -2.99 -8.14
N ASP A 30 24.27 -2.11 -7.42
CA ASP A 30 23.65 -1.05 -6.61
C ASP A 30 24.54 0.20 -6.68
N LEU A 31 24.29 1.18 -5.81
CA LEU A 31 25.14 2.35 -5.69
C LEU A 31 26.58 1.93 -5.31
N PRO A 32 27.61 2.56 -5.88
CA PRO A 32 29.01 2.16 -5.67
C PRO A 32 29.43 2.05 -4.20
N GLN A 33 28.91 2.91 -3.35
CA GLN A 33 29.20 2.88 -1.90
C GLN A 33 28.69 1.62 -1.18
N ASN A 34 27.77 0.86 -1.77
CA ASN A 34 27.23 -0.36 -1.21
C ASN A 34 27.97 -1.62 -1.68
N TYR A 35 28.89 -1.50 -2.65
CA TYR A 35 29.51 -2.64 -3.37
C TYR A 35 30.16 -3.66 -2.45
N GLU A 36 31.12 -3.24 -1.61
CA GLU A 36 31.85 -4.16 -0.72
C GLU A 36 30.92 -4.89 0.25
N LYS A 37 29.98 -4.15 0.84
CA LYS A 37 28.98 -4.71 1.74
C LYS A 37 28.10 -5.75 1.03
N LEU A 38 27.65 -5.45 -0.18
CA LEU A 38 26.80 -6.34 -0.96
C LEU A 38 27.55 -7.57 -1.44
N CYS A 39 28.82 -7.46 -1.83
CA CYS A 39 29.66 -8.60 -2.13
C CYS A 39 29.76 -9.54 -0.92
N ALA A 40 30.06 -8.99 0.27
CA ALA A 40 30.16 -9.80 1.49
C ALA A 40 28.82 -10.48 1.84
N GLU A 41 27.68 -9.80 1.65
CA GLU A 41 26.35 -10.33 1.96
C GLU A 41 25.88 -11.39 0.95
N LEU A 42 26.17 -11.22 -0.34
CA LEU A 42 25.56 -12.00 -1.43
C LEU A 42 26.46 -13.12 -1.98
N ASN A 43 27.79 -13.05 -1.79
CA ASN A 43 28.69 -14.14 -2.17
C ASN A 43 28.31 -15.52 -1.59
N PRO A 44 27.87 -15.67 -0.33
CA PRO A 44 27.41 -16.95 0.19
C PRO A 44 26.22 -17.56 -0.56
N HIS A 45 25.45 -16.72 -1.27
CA HIS A 45 24.32 -17.12 -2.11
C HIS A 45 24.71 -17.31 -3.59
N GLN A 46 26.02 -17.24 -3.92
CA GLN A 46 26.53 -17.35 -5.30
C GLN A 46 25.95 -16.28 -6.25
N ILE A 47 25.67 -15.09 -5.72
CA ILE A 47 25.19 -13.94 -6.49
C ILE A 47 26.38 -13.03 -6.79
N GLU A 48 26.64 -12.81 -8.09
CA GLU A 48 27.73 -11.95 -8.56
C GLU A 48 27.30 -10.47 -8.46
N VAL A 49 28.06 -9.65 -7.76
CA VAL A 49 27.80 -8.21 -7.64
C VAL A 49 28.76 -7.44 -8.51
N PHE A 50 28.24 -6.57 -9.38
CA PHE A 50 29.02 -5.67 -10.23
C PHE A 50 29.05 -4.26 -9.65
N LEU A 51 30.17 -3.57 -9.85
CA LEU A 51 30.33 -2.18 -9.47
C LEU A 51 29.53 -1.25 -10.39
N ASP A 52 29.37 -1.61 -11.68
CA ASP A 52 28.61 -0.85 -12.67
C ASP A 52 27.39 -1.66 -13.16
N GLY A 53 26.22 -1.05 -13.10
CA GLY A 53 24.97 -1.64 -13.59
C GLY A 53 24.96 -1.97 -15.09
N ARG A 54 25.88 -1.42 -15.88
CA ARG A 54 26.04 -1.78 -17.30
C ARG A 54 26.41 -3.26 -17.48
N GLU A 55 27.31 -3.77 -16.64
CA GLU A 55 27.71 -5.18 -16.68
C GLU A 55 26.51 -6.08 -16.34
N THR A 56 25.73 -5.69 -15.34
CA THR A 56 24.48 -6.38 -15.00
C THR A 56 23.52 -6.39 -16.20
N ALA A 57 23.27 -5.24 -16.84
CA ALA A 57 22.35 -5.13 -17.96
C ALA A 57 22.80 -5.98 -19.17
N GLN A 58 24.11 -5.94 -19.53
CA GLN A 58 24.65 -6.67 -20.67
C GLN A 58 24.64 -8.19 -20.52
N LYS A 59 24.77 -8.71 -19.29
CA LYS A 59 24.79 -10.15 -19.00
C LYS A 59 23.41 -10.78 -18.90
N SER A 60 22.36 -9.98 -18.63
CA SER A 60 21.05 -10.47 -18.20
C SER A 60 20.16 -10.90 -19.37
N ASP A 61 19.59 -12.10 -19.28
CA ASP A 61 18.47 -12.54 -20.12
C ASP A 61 17.12 -12.00 -19.57
N LEU A 62 17.02 -11.88 -18.23
CA LEU A 62 15.96 -11.17 -17.50
C LEU A 62 16.62 -10.08 -16.65
N LEU A 63 16.37 -8.81 -16.98
CA LEU A 63 16.88 -7.65 -16.26
C LEU A 63 15.77 -7.00 -15.44
N ILE A 64 15.95 -6.93 -14.13
CA ILE A 64 14.96 -6.38 -13.19
C ILE A 64 15.48 -5.09 -12.55
N PHE A 65 14.75 -3.99 -12.73
CA PHE A 65 14.98 -2.73 -12.02
C PHE A 65 14.21 -2.74 -10.69
N SER A 66 14.95 -2.82 -9.58
CA SER A 66 14.39 -2.84 -8.21
C SER A 66 14.79 -1.59 -7.45
N VAL A 67 14.35 -0.45 -7.95
CA VAL A 67 14.68 0.89 -7.44
C VAL A 67 13.43 1.66 -7.03
N GLU A 68 13.61 2.75 -6.31
CA GLU A 68 12.50 3.61 -5.90
C GLU A 68 11.79 4.21 -7.12
N THR A 69 10.46 4.36 -7.04
CA THR A 69 9.63 4.82 -8.16
C THR A 69 10.05 6.22 -8.67
N ASP A 70 10.46 7.13 -7.77
CA ASP A 70 10.95 8.46 -8.13
C ASP A 70 12.36 8.47 -8.75
N LYS A 71 13.08 7.34 -8.71
CA LYS A 71 14.42 7.16 -9.29
C LYS A 71 14.43 6.32 -10.57
N ILE A 72 13.30 5.67 -10.90
CA ILE A 72 13.26 4.70 -12.00
C ILE A 72 13.71 5.31 -13.34
N LYS A 73 13.25 6.53 -13.66
CA LYS A 73 13.61 7.20 -14.90
C LYS A 73 15.12 7.42 -15.04
N GLU A 74 15.76 7.90 -13.98
CA GLU A 74 17.21 8.17 -13.96
C GLU A 74 18.01 6.87 -14.13
N VAL A 75 17.62 5.81 -13.41
CA VAL A 75 18.35 4.54 -13.42
C VAL A 75 18.16 3.81 -14.74
N VAL A 76 16.95 3.83 -15.31
CA VAL A 76 16.67 3.23 -16.63
C VAL A 76 17.40 4.00 -17.73
N ALA A 77 17.42 5.33 -17.70
CA ALA A 77 18.19 6.15 -18.65
C ALA A 77 19.68 5.80 -18.64
N ARG A 78 20.22 5.48 -17.47
CA ARG A 78 21.65 5.18 -17.30
C ARG A 78 22.02 3.76 -17.74
N TYR A 79 21.19 2.77 -17.47
CA TYR A 79 21.55 1.35 -17.66
C TYR A 79 20.70 0.62 -18.70
N GLY A 80 19.47 1.09 -18.95
CA GLY A 80 18.55 0.49 -19.92
C GLY A 80 19.09 0.35 -21.34
N PRO A 81 19.81 1.36 -21.89
CA PRO A 81 20.41 1.25 -23.22
C PRO A 81 21.43 0.09 -23.39
N TYR A 82 21.89 -0.48 -22.29
CA TYR A 82 22.85 -1.62 -22.30
C TYR A 82 22.15 -2.98 -22.15
N ALA A 83 20.82 -3.02 -22.12
CA ALA A 83 20.07 -4.28 -22.05
C ALA A 83 20.42 -5.16 -23.27
N LYS A 84 20.61 -6.45 -23.02
CA LYS A 84 20.93 -7.43 -24.04
C LYS A 84 19.82 -7.55 -25.08
N SER A 85 20.16 -7.63 -26.36
CA SER A 85 19.20 -7.84 -27.44
C SER A 85 18.27 -9.04 -27.15
N GLY A 86 16.97 -8.86 -27.28
CA GLY A 86 15.96 -9.87 -27.02
C GLY A 86 15.70 -10.19 -25.55
N ALA A 87 16.40 -9.55 -24.61
CA ALA A 87 16.17 -9.75 -23.18
C ALA A 87 14.75 -9.37 -22.75
N ILE A 88 14.32 -9.91 -21.62
CA ILE A 88 13.14 -9.43 -20.90
C ILE A 88 13.60 -8.36 -19.91
N VAL A 89 13.02 -7.17 -19.99
CA VAL A 89 13.23 -6.11 -19.01
C VAL A 89 11.99 -5.97 -18.15
N SER A 90 12.19 -5.91 -16.85
CA SER A 90 11.16 -5.85 -15.83
C SER A 90 11.49 -4.78 -14.79
N GLY A 91 10.50 -4.34 -14.03
CA GLY A 91 10.66 -3.49 -12.87
C GLY A 91 9.84 -3.98 -11.70
N GLN A 92 10.24 -3.58 -10.50
CA GLN A 92 9.55 -3.93 -9.25
C GLN A 92 8.91 -2.72 -8.56
N THR A 93 8.73 -1.59 -9.28
CA THR A 93 8.11 -0.42 -8.67
C THR A 93 6.64 -0.67 -8.34
N SER A 94 6.14 0.00 -7.31
CA SER A 94 4.74 -0.11 -6.90
C SER A 94 3.78 0.65 -7.82
N VAL A 95 4.28 1.51 -8.70
CA VAL A 95 3.52 2.25 -9.71
C VAL A 95 4.15 2.03 -11.06
N LYS A 96 3.36 1.59 -12.03
CA LYS A 96 3.88 1.21 -13.36
C LYS A 96 3.98 2.36 -14.34
N HIS A 97 3.16 3.39 -14.20
CA HIS A 97 3.13 4.51 -15.14
C HIS A 97 4.52 5.15 -15.37
N PRO A 98 5.26 5.61 -14.34
CA PRO A 98 6.59 6.18 -14.52
C PRO A 98 7.62 5.14 -14.98
N GLU A 99 7.47 3.87 -14.59
CA GLU A 99 8.36 2.79 -14.97
C GLU A 99 8.23 2.47 -16.47
N ILE A 100 7.00 2.28 -16.96
CA ILE A 100 6.73 2.02 -18.37
C ILE A 100 7.15 3.21 -19.23
N ALA A 101 6.88 4.45 -18.80
CA ALA A 101 7.33 5.64 -19.52
C ALA A 101 8.87 5.68 -19.66
N ALA A 102 9.59 5.33 -18.60
CA ALA A 102 11.06 5.24 -18.66
C ALA A 102 11.54 4.11 -19.57
N PHE A 103 10.88 2.96 -19.53
CA PHE A 103 11.21 1.83 -20.40
C PHE A 103 11.02 2.16 -21.89
N GLU A 104 9.89 2.80 -22.25
CA GLU A 104 9.64 3.22 -23.63
C GLU A 104 10.61 4.29 -24.12
N GLU A 105 11.04 5.20 -23.23
CA GLU A 105 11.96 6.29 -23.60
C GLU A 105 13.40 5.80 -23.81
N PHE A 106 13.89 4.81 -23.04
CA PHE A 106 15.32 4.51 -22.97
C PHE A 106 15.73 3.08 -23.36
N LEU A 107 14.78 2.12 -23.41
CA LEU A 107 15.14 0.75 -23.77
C LEU A 107 15.25 0.57 -25.29
N PRO A 108 16.16 -0.31 -25.77
CA PRO A 108 16.18 -0.74 -27.17
C PRO A 108 14.83 -1.32 -27.63
N ALA A 109 14.51 -1.13 -28.90
CA ALA A 109 13.22 -1.56 -29.46
C ALA A 109 13.03 -3.09 -29.53
N ASP A 110 14.14 -3.84 -29.49
CA ASP A 110 14.17 -5.30 -29.60
C ASP A 110 14.12 -6.04 -28.26
N VAL A 111 14.07 -5.33 -27.13
CA VAL A 111 13.85 -5.94 -25.82
C VAL A 111 12.37 -6.10 -25.51
N ASN A 112 12.02 -7.14 -24.74
CA ASN A 112 10.65 -7.36 -24.27
C ASN A 112 10.44 -6.64 -22.93
N ILE A 113 9.25 -6.08 -22.72
CA ILE A 113 8.85 -5.42 -21.47
C ILE A 113 7.72 -6.22 -20.83
N ILE A 114 8.02 -6.86 -19.70
CA ILE A 114 7.05 -7.56 -18.84
C ILE A 114 7.42 -7.18 -17.42
N THR A 115 6.59 -6.41 -16.77
CA THR A 115 6.92 -5.88 -15.45
C THR A 115 6.16 -6.59 -14.32
N ILE A 116 6.67 -6.48 -13.10
CA ILE A 116 6.12 -7.17 -11.92
C ILE A 116 5.94 -6.21 -10.74
N HIS A 117 5.00 -6.53 -9.85
CA HIS A 117 4.86 -5.84 -8.59
C HIS A 117 4.61 -6.85 -7.46
N ALA A 118 5.52 -6.93 -6.51
CA ALA A 118 5.36 -7.74 -5.31
C ALA A 118 4.34 -7.09 -4.37
N LEU A 119 3.19 -7.75 -4.15
CA LEU A 119 2.12 -7.25 -3.29
C LEU A 119 2.39 -7.58 -1.80
N HIS A 120 3.66 -7.69 -1.45
CA HIS A 120 4.14 -7.95 -0.10
C HIS A 120 5.42 -7.17 0.21
N GLY A 121 5.71 -6.97 1.48
CA GLY A 121 6.95 -6.31 1.92
C GLY A 121 8.13 -7.28 2.05
N PRO A 122 9.36 -6.76 2.24
CA PRO A 122 10.59 -7.56 2.30
C PRO A 122 10.71 -8.48 3.52
N GLY A 123 9.80 -8.38 4.47
CA GLY A 123 9.75 -9.27 5.64
C GLY A 123 9.11 -10.63 5.40
N PHE A 124 8.66 -10.93 4.18
CA PHE A 124 8.05 -12.19 3.78
C PHE A 124 8.80 -12.80 2.62
N ALA A 125 9.04 -14.12 2.66
CA ALA A 125 9.56 -14.84 1.50
C ALA A 125 8.55 -14.76 0.34
N PRO A 126 8.97 -14.77 -0.93
CA PRO A 126 8.06 -14.69 -2.08
C PRO A 126 7.05 -15.85 -2.15
N LYS A 127 7.42 -17.02 -1.66
CA LYS A 127 6.55 -18.22 -1.67
C LYS A 127 5.19 -17.96 -1.03
N GLY A 128 4.12 -18.24 -1.78
CA GLY A 128 2.74 -18.04 -1.36
C GLY A 128 2.29 -16.59 -1.28
N GLN A 129 3.16 -15.63 -1.67
CA GLN A 129 2.78 -14.21 -1.75
C GLN A 129 2.29 -13.85 -3.15
N LYS A 130 1.41 -12.87 -3.23
CA LYS A 130 0.92 -12.36 -4.51
C LYS A 130 1.98 -11.56 -5.25
N LEU A 131 2.12 -11.84 -6.54
CA LEU A 131 3.00 -11.13 -7.45
C LEU A 131 2.21 -10.75 -8.70
N ALA A 132 1.95 -9.47 -8.90
CA ALA A 132 1.33 -8.98 -10.13
C ALA A 132 2.31 -9.07 -11.29
N VAL A 133 1.83 -9.55 -12.45
CA VAL A 133 2.60 -9.66 -13.70
C VAL A 133 1.84 -8.87 -14.77
N ILE A 134 2.52 -7.92 -15.37
CA ILE A 134 1.94 -6.93 -16.27
C ILE A 134 2.67 -6.99 -17.62
N PRO A 135 2.05 -7.50 -18.70
CA PRO A 135 2.60 -7.45 -20.04
C PRO A 135 2.55 -6.03 -20.60
N HIS A 136 3.54 -5.66 -21.41
CA HIS A 136 3.54 -4.38 -22.12
C HIS A 136 4.03 -4.50 -23.57
N ARG A 137 5.30 -4.85 -23.79
CA ARG A 137 5.89 -5.03 -25.11
C ARG A 137 6.58 -6.41 -25.18
N ASN A 138 5.85 -7.40 -25.63
CA ASN A 138 6.32 -8.80 -25.64
C ASN A 138 5.58 -9.66 -26.66
N SER A 139 6.19 -10.80 -27.02
CA SER A 139 5.48 -11.89 -27.68
C SER A 139 4.78 -12.78 -26.64
N GLU A 140 3.78 -13.53 -27.08
CA GLU A 140 3.13 -14.55 -26.21
C GLU A 140 4.15 -15.57 -25.69
N LYS A 141 5.06 -16.02 -26.55
CA LYS A 141 6.13 -16.94 -26.16
C LYS A 141 6.96 -16.40 -25.00
N THR A 142 7.42 -15.14 -25.11
CA THR A 142 8.23 -14.49 -24.08
C THR A 142 7.43 -14.28 -22.79
N TYR A 143 6.14 -13.98 -22.91
CA TYR A 143 5.26 -13.86 -21.75
C TYR A 143 5.16 -15.17 -20.98
N GLN A 144 4.94 -16.30 -21.70
CA GLN A 144 4.91 -17.62 -21.07
C GLN A 144 6.26 -18.02 -20.47
N GLU A 145 7.39 -17.65 -21.08
CA GLU A 145 8.73 -17.86 -20.50
C GLU A 145 8.88 -17.10 -19.16
N MET A 146 8.41 -15.84 -19.09
CA MET A 146 8.41 -15.06 -17.85
C MET A 146 7.53 -15.70 -16.78
N LEU A 147 6.30 -16.07 -17.11
CA LEU A 147 5.38 -16.72 -16.16
C LEU A 147 5.99 -18.04 -15.62
N ASN A 148 6.58 -18.86 -16.48
CA ASN A 148 7.23 -20.09 -16.05
C ASN A 148 8.42 -19.84 -15.11
N THR A 149 9.19 -18.80 -15.36
CA THR A 149 10.31 -18.37 -14.49
C THR A 149 9.81 -17.94 -13.12
N LEU A 150 8.74 -17.13 -13.08
CA LEU A 150 8.15 -16.63 -11.82
C LEU A 150 7.44 -17.73 -11.02
N ARG A 151 6.79 -18.70 -11.68
CA ARG A 151 6.16 -19.85 -11.02
C ARG A 151 7.14 -20.69 -10.19
N LEU A 152 8.43 -20.73 -10.59
CA LEU A 152 9.46 -21.41 -9.81
C LEU A 152 9.69 -20.78 -8.42
N LEU A 153 9.35 -19.51 -8.24
CA LEU A 153 9.38 -18.84 -6.93
C LEU A 153 8.23 -19.25 -6.01
N GLU A 154 7.28 -20.06 -6.52
CA GLU A 154 6.09 -20.50 -5.79
C GLU A 154 5.22 -19.32 -5.30
N THR A 155 5.24 -18.21 -6.05
CA THR A 155 4.38 -17.04 -5.83
C THR A 155 2.98 -17.28 -6.40
N ASP A 156 1.99 -16.61 -5.84
CA ASP A 156 0.63 -16.54 -6.39
C ASP A 156 0.60 -15.43 -7.46
N LEU A 157 0.66 -15.84 -8.74
CA LEU A 157 0.72 -14.91 -9.87
C LEU A 157 -0.64 -14.26 -10.13
N VAL A 158 -0.66 -12.95 -10.20
CA VAL A 158 -1.82 -12.14 -10.56
C VAL A 158 -1.55 -11.50 -11.92
N GLU A 159 -2.08 -12.12 -12.97
CA GLU A 159 -1.93 -11.63 -14.34
C GLU A 159 -2.84 -10.43 -14.57
N MET A 160 -2.29 -9.33 -15.07
CA MET A 160 -2.97 -8.09 -15.40
C MET A 160 -3.10 -7.91 -16.90
N GLU A 161 -4.12 -7.19 -17.34
CA GLU A 161 -4.29 -6.85 -18.77
C GLU A 161 -3.21 -5.85 -19.21
N ASP A 162 -3.01 -4.81 -18.42
CA ASP A 162 -2.02 -3.76 -18.67
C ASP A 162 -1.65 -3.00 -17.38
N TYR A 163 -0.72 -2.05 -17.52
CA TYR A 163 -0.28 -1.22 -16.40
C TYR A 163 -1.31 -0.17 -15.94
N HIS A 164 -2.29 0.17 -16.77
CA HIS A 164 -3.37 1.08 -16.37
C HIS A 164 -4.32 0.39 -15.40
N GLN A 165 -4.71 -0.85 -15.70
CA GLN A 165 -5.51 -1.67 -14.79
C GLN A 165 -4.79 -1.83 -13.44
N HIS A 166 -3.49 -2.18 -13.48
CA HIS A 166 -2.67 -2.30 -12.29
C HIS A 166 -2.68 -1.03 -11.46
N ASP A 167 -2.33 0.12 -12.04
CA ASP A 167 -2.19 1.38 -11.32
C ASP A 167 -3.53 1.90 -10.79
N LYS A 168 -4.64 1.65 -11.50
CA LYS A 168 -5.98 1.97 -11.03
C LYS A 168 -6.36 1.17 -9.78
N ILE A 169 -6.07 -0.14 -9.76
CA ILE A 169 -6.33 -1.00 -8.59
C ILE A 169 -5.42 -0.61 -7.43
N VAL A 170 -4.13 -0.36 -7.69
CA VAL A 170 -3.14 0.03 -6.67
C VAL A 170 -3.48 1.39 -6.06
N ALA A 171 -4.08 2.31 -6.81
CA ALA A 171 -4.55 3.58 -6.28
C ALA A 171 -5.53 3.39 -5.11
N ASP A 172 -6.50 2.49 -5.23
CA ASP A 172 -7.45 2.17 -4.15
C ASP A 172 -6.84 1.30 -3.06
N THR A 173 -6.23 0.16 -3.46
CA THR A 173 -5.77 -0.86 -2.51
C THR A 173 -4.57 -0.44 -1.68
N GLN A 174 -3.79 0.53 -2.15
CA GLN A 174 -2.60 1.00 -1.46
C GLN A 174 -2.63 2.51 -1.20
N ALA A 175 -2.64 3.37 -2.22
CA ALA A 175 -2.47 4.80 -2.02
C ALA A 175 -3.54 5.42 -1.12
N VAL A 176 -4.84 5.30 -1.45
CA VAL A 176 -5.94 5.86 -0.63
C VAL A 176 -6.03 5.17 0.72
N THR A 177 -5.73 3.85 0.75
CA THR A 177 -5.68 3.10 2.02
C THR A 177 -4.65 3.70 2.96
N HIS A 178 -3.43 3.95 2.47
CA HIS A 178 -2.37 4.51 3.30
C HIS A 178 -2.71 5.92 3.76
N VAL A 179 -3.16 6.80 2.85
CA VAL A 179 -3.54 8.19 3.18
C VAL A 179 -4.60 8.26 4.27
N GLY A 180 -5.60 7.37 4.28
CA GLY A 180 -6.59 7.31 5.34
C GLY A 180 -5.99 7.03 6.73
N PHE A 181 -5.03 6.10 6.82
CA PHE A 181 -4.34 5.80 8.07
C PHE A 181 -3.24 6.81 8.42
N GLU A 182 -2.56 7.37 7.44
CA GLU A 182 -1.60 8.46 7.63
C GLU A 182 -2.30 9.69 8.20
N SER A 183 -3.49 10.04 7.69
CA SER A 183 -4.30 11.13 8.21
C SER A 183 -4.71 10.90 9.66
N MET A 184 -5.09 9.67 10.03
CA MET A 184 -5.41 9.33 11.42
C MET A 184 -4.19 9.49 12.33
N GLY A 185 -3.01 9.03 11.90
CA GLY A 185 -1.78 9.20 12.66
C GLY A 185 -1.39 10.66 12.82
N THR A 186 -1.51 11.45 11.75
CA THR A 186 -1.24 12.90 11.79
C THR A 186 -2.19 13.62 12.75
N ALA A 187 -3.50 13.30 12.72
CA ALA A 187 -4.46 13.87 13.65
C ALA A 187 -4.10 13.60 15.12
N CYS A 188 -3.74 12.35 15.44
CA CYS A 188 -3.28 12.01 16.80
C CYS A 188 -2.00 12.73 17.19
N ALA A 189 -1.03 12.85 16.28
CA ALA A 189 0.24 13.55 16.53
C ALA A 189 0.04 15.06 16.73
N THR A 190 -0.84 15.68 15.94
CA THR A 190 -1.19 17.11 16.08
C THR A 190 -1.89 17.39 17.40
N SER A 191 -2.84 16.55 17.79
CA SER A 191 -3.52 16.63 19.08
C SER A 191 -2.64 16.27 20.28
N GLY A 192 -1.47 15.66 20.04
CA GLY A 192 -0.50 15.32 21.08
C GLY A 192 -0.91 14.16 21.99
N PHE A 193 -1.82 13.27 21.55
CA PHE A 193 -2.23 12.11 22.32
C PHE A 193 -1.95 10.79 21.60
N TYR A 194 -1.81 9.73 22.37
CA TYR A 194 -1.72 8.38 21.82
C TYR A 194 -3.11 7.75 21.78
N PRO A 195 -3.59 7.25 20.59
CA PRO A 195 -4.97 6.79 20.45
C PRO A 195 -5.35 5.65 21.42
N TRP A 196 -4.40 4.79 21.81
CA TRP A 196 -4.66 3.71 22.80
C TRP A 196 -4.83 4.23 24.24
N GLU A 197 -4.62 5.50 24.51
CA GLU A 197 -4.86 6.17 25.80
C GLU A 197 -6.19 6.89 25.84
N ASN A 198 -6.89 7.02 24.71
CA ASN A 198 -8.18 7.67 24.59
C ASN A 198 -9.30 6.63 24.46
N ALA A 199 -10.30 6.72 25.35
CA ALA A 199 -11.40 5.77 25.42
C ALA A 199 -12.26 5.66 24.15
N ALA A 200 -12.27 6.70 23.28
CA ALA A 200 -12.93 6.69 21.99
C ALA A 200 -12.26 5.79 20.95
N TYR A 201 -11.00 5.39 21.17
CA TYR A 201 -10.20 4.58 20.25
C TYR A 201 -9.83 3.20 20.81
N ILE A 202 -10.55 2.72 21.80
CA ILE A 202 -10.26 1.44 22.46
C ILE A 202 -11.29 0.39 22.05
N GLY A 203 -10.76 -0.74 21.59
CA GLY A 203 -11.54 -1.93 21.26
C GLY A 203 -12.02 -1.99 19.79
N GLY A 204 -12.46 -3.16 19.37
CA GLY A 204 -13.08 -3.42 18.08
C GLY A 204 -12.34 -2.85 16.88
N ILE A 205 -13.06 -2.10 16.05
CA ILE A 205 -12.57 -1.45 14.82
C ILE A 205 -11.35 -0.57 15.10
N ASP A 206 -11.34 0.16 16.21
CA ASP A 206 -10.29 1.14 16.50
C ASP A 206 -8.94 0.47 16.79
N ASN A 207 -8.92 -0.69 17.43
CA ASN A 207 -7.69 -1.47 17.58
C ASN A 207 -7.08 -1.85 16.24
N VAL A 208 -7.91 -2.28 15.29
CA VAL A 208 -7.45 -2.64 13.93
C VAL A 208 -6.90 -1.41 13.22
N LYS A 209 -7.60 -0.29 13.28
CA LYS A 209 -7.16 0.98 12.67
C LYS A 209 -5.79 1.41 13.21
N ILE A 210 -5.61 1.40 14.53
CA ILE A 210 -4.37 1.81 15.20
C ILE A 210 -3.21 0.89 14.80
N LEU A 211 -3.42 -0.43 14.77
CA LEU A 211 -2.36 -1.37 14.39
C LEU A 211 -1.94 -1.22 12.94
N ILE A 212 -2.88 -0.96 12.02
CA ILE A 212 -2.55 -0.68 10.61
C ILE A 212 -1.80 0.65 10.49
N MET A 213 -2.24 1.70 11.19
CA MET A 213 -1.58 3.01 11.21
C MET A 213 -0.12 2.88 11.67
N LEU A 214 0.14 2.25 12.82
CA LEU A 214 1.50 2.04 13.33
C LEU A 214 2.34 1.17 12.39
N ARG A 215 1.72 0.18 11.73
CA ARG A 215 2.40 -0.61 10.72
C ARG A 215 2.85 0.25 9.54
N ILE A 216 2.00 1.15 9.02
CA ILE A 216 2.35 2.05 7.92
C ILE A 216 3.52 2.95 8.33
N PHE A 217 3.43 3.63 9.46
CA PHE A 217 4.52 4.48 9.96
C PHE A 217 5.78 3.71 10.38
N SER A 218 5.78 2.39 10.45
CA SER A 218 6.98 1.59 10.69
C SER A 218 7.81 1.30 9.43
N TYR A 219 7.37 1.75 8.26
CA TYR A 219 8.09 1.62 6.99
C TYR A 219 8.66 2.97 6.52
N LYS A 220 9.23 2.98 5.32
CA LYS A 220 9.95 4.13 4.77
C LYS A 220 9.01 5.05 3.97
N ALA A 221 9.05 6.34 4.22
CA ALA A 221 8.20 7.36 3.59
C ALA A 221 8.21 7.34 2.05
N HIS A 222 9.37 7.08 1.43
CA HIS A 222 9.49 7.11 -0.04
C HIS A 222 8.61 6.06 -0.74
N VAL A 223 8.35 4.93 -0.09
CA VAL A 223 7.48 3.87 -0.65
C VAL A 223 6.06 4.40 -0.83
N TYR A 224 5.55 5.09 0.16
CA TYR A 224 4.19 5.65 0.15
C TYR A 224 4.09 6.89 -0.74
N ALA A 225 5.08 7.78 -0.68
CA ALA A 225 5.15 8.99 -1.52
C ALA A 225 5.08 8.65 -3.00
N GLY A 226 5.84 7.65 -3.46
CA GLY A 226 5.82 7.20 -4.84
C GLY A 226 4.43 6.72 -5.27
N MET A 227 3.77 5.89 -4.45
CA MET A 227 2.44 5.37 -4.74
C MET A 227 1.36 6.45 -4.78
N ALA A 228 1.39 7.40 -3.87
CA ALA A 228 0.37 8.43 -3.78
C ALA A 228 0.52 9.53 -4.83
N ILE A 229 1.77 9.93 -5.16
CA ILE A 229 2.04 11.10 -6.01
C ILE A 229 2.27 10.72 -7.48
N LEU A 230 2.96 9.62 -7.75
CA LEU A 230 3.34 9.24 -9.11
C LEU A 230 2.30 8.36 -9.81
N ASN A 231 1.32 7.84 -9.07
CA ASN A 231 0.19 7.13 -9.64
C ASN A 231 -0.90 8.13 -10.08
N PRO A 232 -1.21 8.25 -11.39
CA PRO A 232 -2.17 9.22 -11.89
C PRO A 232 -3.59 9.02 -11.35
N TYR A 233 -3.97 7.77 -11.04
CA TYR A 233 -5.29 7.45 -10.49
C TYR A 233 -5.38 7.75 -8.98
N ALA A 234 -4.27 7.70 -8.25
CA ALA A 234 -4.25 7.98 -6.82
C ALA A 234 -4.66 9.41 -6.51
N LYS A 235 -4.19 10.38 -7.29
CA LYS A 235 -4.57 11.80 -7.10
C LYS A 235 -6.08 12.02 -7.16
N GLN A 236 -6.75 11.42 -8.14
CA GLN A 236 -8.20 11.51 -8.28
C GLN A 236 -8.93 10.88 -7.10
N GLN A 237 -8.51 9.70 -6.70
CA GLN A 237 -9.16 8.95 -5.62
C GLN A 237 -8.93 9.62 -4.25
N VAL A 238 -7.71 10.08 -3.97
CA VAL A 238 -7.39 10.82 -2.73
C VAL A 238 -8.17 12.15 -2.69
N LYS A 239 -8.28 12.85 -3.82
CA LYS A 239 -9.08 14.07 -3.90
C LYS A 239 -10.55 13.79 -3.59
N GLN A 240 -11.13 12.70 -4.14
CA GLN A 240 -12.53 12.34 -3.85
C GLN A 240 -12.71 11.93 -2.39
N TYR A 241 -11.75 11.19 -1.82
CA TYR A 241 -11.77 10.85 -0.39
C TYR A 241 -11.83 12.11 0.48
N ALA A 242 -10.98 13.11 0.21
CA ALA A 242 -10.98 14.38 0.94
C ALA A 242 -12.25 15.20 0.73
N ILE A 243 -12.87 15.12 -0.45
CA ILE A 243 -14.18 15.76 -0.72
C ILE A 243 -15.27 15.07 0.10
N SER A 244 -15.35 13.74 0.04
CA SER A 244 -16.34 12.95 0.78
C SER A 244 -16.24 13.20 2.28
N GLU A 245 -15.01 13.18 2.82
CA GLU A 245 -14.74 13.48 4.21
C GLU A 245 -15.22 14.89 4.59
N SER A 246 -14.82 15.91 3.84
CA SER A 246 -15.20 17.30 4.12
C SER A 246 -16.71 17.56 4.02
N GLU A 247 -17.40 16.90 3.11
CA GLU A 247 -18.84 17.03 2.95
C GLU A 247 -19.59 16.33 4.10
N LEU A 248 -19.19 15.12 4.50
CA LEU A 248 -19.78 14.45 5.67
C LEU A 248 -19.52 15.25 6.94
N PHE A 249 -18.28 15.76 7.14
CA PHE A 249 -17.97 16.58 8.31
C PHE A 249 -18.80 17.87 8.38
N LYS A 250 -19.12 18.50 7.24
CA LYS A 250 -20.05 19.64 7.19
C LYS A 250 -21.46 19.25 7.63
N LEU A 251 -21.98 18.10 7.18
CA LEU A 251 -23.29 17.61 7.63
C LEU A 251 -23.31 17.32 9.14
N MET A 252 -22.20 16.80 9.68
CA MET A 252 -22.05 16.60 11.13
C MET A 252 -22.09 17.93 11.89
N ILE A 253 -21.40 18.98 11.38
CA ILE A 253 -21.41 20.32 12.00
C ILE A 253 -22.82 20.94 11.95
N GLN A 254 -23.54 20.75 10.84
CA GLN A 254 -24.88 21.28 10.61
C GLN A 254 -25.95 20.46 11.34
N GLU A 255 -25.59 19.31 11.87
CA GLU A 255 -26.53 18.31 12.45
C GLU A 255 -27.64 17.93 11.45
N ASP A 256 -27.30 17.89 10.12
CA ASP A 256 -28.22 17.47 9.06
C ASP A 256 -28.32 15.94 9.01
N GLU A 257 -29.08 15.40 9.96
CA GLU A 257 -29.28 13.96 10.11
C GLU A 257 -29.87 13.33 8.85
N LYS A 258 -30.84 13.99 8.22
CA LYS A 258 -31.53 13.45 7.04
C LYS A 258 -30.55 13.21 5.89
N GLU A 259 -29.76 14.20 5.57
CA GLU A 259 -28.83 14.12 4.44
C GLU A 259 -27.63 13.21 4.78
N LEU A 260 -27.11 13.25 6.01
CA LEU A 260 -26.03 12.36 6.44
C LEU A 260 -26.45 10.89 6.33
N ARG A 261 -27.64 10.54 6.83
CA ARG A 261 -28.19 9.18 6.70
C ARG A 261 -28.36 8.77 5.24
N ARG A 262 -28.97 9.62 4.43
CA ARG A 262 -29.18 9.34 3.01
C ARG A 262 -27.85 8.96 2.33
N ARG A 263 -26.80 9.74 2.52
CA ARG A 263 -25.49 9.48 1.92
C ARG A 263 -24.85 8.18 2.42
N ILE A 264 -24.88 7.96 3.73
CA ILE A 264 -24.30 6.76 4.34
C ILE A 264 -25.00 5.49 3.85
N TYR A 265 -26.33 5.49 3.81
CA TYR A 265 -27.09 4.32 3.37
C TYR A 265 -26.97 4.09 1.86
N GLU A 266 -26.97 5.13 1.04
CA GLU A 266 -26.69 4.99 -0.41
C GLU A 266 -25.30 4.36 -0.65
N ALA A 267 -24.28 4.82 0.07
CA ALA A 267 -22.93 4.28 -0.05
C ALA A 267 -22.85 2.82 0.45
N ARG A 268 -23.56 2.50 1.56
CA ARG A 268 -23.71 1.13 2.05
C ARG A 268 -24.30 0.21 0.99
N ASP A 269 -25.43 0.63 0.42
CA ASP A 269 -26.17 -0.19 -0.53
C ASP A 269 -25.40 -0.39 -1.83
N PHE A 270 -24.57 0.57 -2.25
CA PHE A 270 -23.68 0.41 -3.39
C PHE A 270 -22.53 -0.58 -3.10
N VAL A 271 -21.85 -0.46 -1.96
CA VAL A 271 -20.63 -1.24 -1.68
C VAL A 271 -20.95 -2.63 -1.13
N PHE A 272 -21.98 -2.77 -0.28
CA PHE A 272 -22.25 -3.98 0.51
C PHE A 272 -23.56 -4.69 0.14
N HIS A 273 -24.09 -4.47 -1.07
CA HIS A 273 -25.38 -5.04 -1.51
C HIS A 273 -25.34 -6.57 -1.68
N GLU A 274 -24.17 -7.15 -1.97
CA GLU A 274 -24.02 -8.58 -2.16
C GLU A 274 -23.79 -9.33 -0.85
N SER A 275 -24.41 -10.49 -0.71
CA SER A 275 -24.14 -11.41 0.40
C SER A 275 -22.82 -12.15 0.12
N ARG A 276 -21.77 -11.80 0.87
CA ARG A 276 -20.45 -12.44 0.80
C ARG A 276 -20.06 -12.91 2.19
N SER A 277 -19.15 -13.89 2.27
CA SER A 277 -18.53 -14.27 3.54
C SER A 277 -17.80 -13.07 4.12
N PRO A 278 -18.02 -12.72 5.40
CA PRO A 278 -17.36 -11.58 6.03
C PRO A 278 -15.84 -11.71 5.98
N ILE A 279 -15.16 -10.57 5.73
CA ILE A 279 -13.69 -10.53 5.74
C ILE A 279 -13.15 -10.63 7.16
N LEU A 280 -13.83 -9.98 8.12
CA LEU A 280 -13.55 -10.09 9.54
C LEU A 280 -14.65 -10.95 10.17
N LEU A 281 -14.30 -12.18 10.57
CA LEU A 281 -15.26 -13.20 10.99
C LEU A 281 -15.67 -13.11 12.46
N ASP A 282 -14.89 -12.42 13.33
CA ASP A 282 -15.09 -12.53 14.77
C ASP A 282 -14.71 -11.27 15.56
N ASP A 283 -15.60 -10.84 16.44
CA ASP A 283 -15.37 -9.79 17.43
C ASP A 283 -14.20 -10.09 18.37
N SER A 284 -13.88 -11.35 18.61
CA SER A 284 -12.79 -11.77 19.49
C SER A 284 -11.45 -11.33 18.95
N ILE A 285 -11.24 -11.43 17.63
CA ILE A 285 -10.00 -11.01 16.97
C ILE A 285 -9.79 -9.50 17.14
N MET A 286 -10.85 -8.72 17.01
CA MET A 286 -10.76 -7.26 17.14
C MET A 286 -10.54 -6.80 18.60
N LYS A 287 -10.98 -7.59 19.58
CA LYS A 287 -10.81 -7.28 21.02
C LYS A 287 -9.47 -7.72 21.55
N GLU A 288 -8.87 -8.78 20.99
CA GLU A 288 -7.63 -9.39 21.50
C GLU A 288 -6.40 -8.49 21.32
N TYR A 289 -6.36 -7.70 20.25
CA TYR A 289 -5.22 -6.85 19.91
C TYR A 289 -5.39 -5.42 20.43
N SER A 290 -5.16 -5.20 21.72
CA SER A 290 -5.16 -3.87 22.32
C SER A 290 -3.76 -3.45 22.76
N LEU A 291 -3.39 -2.20 22.51
CA LEU A 291 -2.17 -1.57 23.00
C LEU A 291 -2.36 -0.92 24.37
N SER A 292 -3.60 -0.89 24.87
CA SER A 292 -3.93 -0.32 26.17
C SER A 292 -3.57 -1.28 27.31
N ALA A 293 -2.84 -0.80 28.31
CA ALA A 293 -2.54 -1.55 29.54
C ALA A 293 -3.75 -1.62 30.50
N GLN A 294 -4.68 -0.69 30.41
CA GLN A 294 -5.93 -0.65 31.14
C GLN A 294 -7.07 -0.36 30.15
N SER A 295 -8.12 -1.18 30.14
CA SER A 295 -9.28 -0.95 29.30
C SER A 295 -10.25 0.02 30.01
N PRO A 296 -10.17 1.35 29.74
CA PRO A 296 -11.24 2.24 30.16
C PRO A 296 -12.54 1.82 29.47
N LEU A 297 -13.68 2.24 30.00
CA LEU A 297 -14.98 2.02 29.33
C LEU A 297 -14.90 2.64 27.92
N ARG A 298 -15.18 1.83 26.89
CA ARG A 298 -15.24 2.27 25.50
C ARG A 298 -16.24 3.43 25.39
N LYS A 299 -15.82 4.50 24.72
CA LYS A 299 -16.71 5.56 24.27
C LYS A 299 -17.11 5.35 22.81
N PRO A 300 -18.32 5.75 22.41
CA PRO A 300 -18.69 5.77 20.99
C PRO A 300 -17.72 6.59 20.15
N ASN A 301 -17.59 6.23 18.87
CA ASN A 301 -16.76 6.92 17.90
C ASN A 301 -17.60 7.23 16.64
N SER A 302 -17.39 8.39 16.03
CA SER A 302 -18.05 8.79 14.78
C SER A 302 -17.67 7.88 13.60
N HIS A 303 -16.49 7.26 13.65
CA HIS A 303 -15.87 6.52 12.56
C HIS A 303 -15.82 7.29 11.22
N LEU A 304 -15.70 8.64 11.28
CA LEU A 304 -15.68 9.52 10.11
C LEU A 304 -14.71 9.01 9.02
N SER A 305 -13.54 8.49 9.40
CA SER A 305 -12.56 7.93 8.47
C SER A 305 -13.06 6.75 7.63
N ILE A 306 -13.99 5.95 8.19
CA ILE A 306 -14.59 4.81 7.49
C ILE A 306 -15.81 5.26 6.71
N LEU A 307 -16.66 6.10 7.30
CA LEU A 307 -17.86 6.63 6.64
C LEU A 307 -17.48 7.37 5.35
N SER A 308 -16.48 8.26 5.40
CA SER A 308 -16.01 9.02 4.25
C SER A 308 -15.36 8.16 3.18
N MET A 309 -14.72 7.05 3.57
CA MET A 309 -14.14 6.12 2.62
C MET A 309 -15.22 5.39 1.81
N VAL A 310 -16.26 4.90 2.47
CA VAL A 310 -17.35 4.16 1.80
C VAL A 310 -18.15 5.13 0.91
N ASP A 311 -18.35 6.37 1.36
CA ASP A 311 -18.94 7.43 0.53
C ASP A 311 -18.07 7.73 -0.71
N ALA A 312 -16.75 7.80 -0.56
CA ALA A 312 -15.84 8.02 -1.68
C ALA A 312 -15.89 6.88 -2.70
N TRP A 313 -15.95 5.62 -2.27
CA TRP A 313 -16.14 4.49 -3.18
C TRP A 313 -17.45 4.61 -3.97
N ASN A 314 -18.54 4.97 -3.32
CA ASN A 314 -19.82 5.23 -3.99
C ASN A 314 -19.71 6.38 -5.01
N LYS A 315 -19.11 7.51 -4.65
CA LYS A 315 -18.93 8.66 -5.55
C LYS A 315 -18.04 8.36 -6.75
N LEU A 316 -17.03 7.53 -6.58
CA LEU A 316 -16.13 7.09 -7.66
C LEU A 316 -16.71 5.92 -8.46
N GLN A 317 -17.81 5.31 -8.04
CA GLN A 317 -18.36 4.07 -8.60
C GLN A 317 -17.30 2.94 -8.62
N VAL A 318 -16.53 2.84 -7.54
CA VAL A 318 -15.52 1.80 -7.32
C VAL A 318 -16.06 0.81 -6.30
N ASN A 319 -16.25 -0.44 -6.72
CA ASN A 319 -16.53 -1.52 -5.78
C ASN A 319 -15.20 -2.08 -5.26
N PRO A 320 -14.85 -1.90 -3.97
CA PRO A 320 -13.56 -2.32 -3.45
C PRO A 320 -13.35 -3.84 -3.48
N TYR A 321 -14.42 -4.63 -3.55
CA TYR A 321 -14.30 -6.09 -3.68
C TYR A 321 -13.70 -6.52 -5.01
N ASP A 322 -13.88 -5.76 -6.09
CA ASP A 322 -13.28 -6.04 -7.39
C ASP A 322 -11.75 -5.87 -7.34
N ASN A 323 -11.25 -5.07 -6.40
CA ASN A 323 -9.83 -4.81 -6.22
C ASN A 323 -9.12 -5.85 -5.33
N LEU A 324 -9.84 -6.83 -4.77
CA LEU A 324 -9.25 -7.89 -3.92
C LEU A 324 -8.22 -8.75 -4.64
N ILE A 325 -8.18 -8.74 -5.96
CA ILE A 325 -7.16 -9.42 -6.75
C ILE A 325 -5.75 -8.93 -6.40
N CYS A 326 -5.58 -7.62 -6.16
CA CYS A 326 -4.34 -6.98 -5.72
C CYS A 326 -4.36 -6.57 -4.24
N GLN A 327 -5.11 -7.27 -3.40
CA GLN A 327 -5.22 -6.93 -1.99
C GLN A 327 -3.87 -6.98 -1.28
N THR A 328 -3.62 -5.97 -0.46
CA THR A 328 -2.59 -5.98 0.57
C THR A 328 -3.25 -6.21 1.94
N PRO A 329 -2.51 -6.69 2.96
CA PRO A 329 -3.10 -6.84 4.29
C PRO A 329 -3.74 -5.57 4.85
N PRO A 330 -3.15 -4.37 4.73
CA PRO A 330 -3.81 -3.13 5.13
C PRO A 330 -5.14 -2.88 4.41
N PHE A 331 -5.20 -3.12 3.10
CA PHE A 331 -6.42 -2.94 2.33
C PHE A 331 -7.52 -3.94 2.75
N ARG A 332 -7.15 -5.22 2.87
CA ARG A 332 -8.10 -6.25 3.29
C ARG A 332 -8.70 -5.93 4.68
N LEU A 333 -7.86 -5.49 5.62
CA LEU A 333 -8.32 -5.08 6.94
C LEU A 333 -9.18 -3.82 6.88
N ARG A 334 -8.81 -2.82 6.07
CA ARG A 334 -9.60 -1.61 5.86
C ARG A 334 -10.99 -1.93 5.31
N LEU A 335 -11.08 -2.80 4.30
CA LEU A 335 -12.35 -3.26 3.76
C LEU A 335 -13.14 -4.04 4.80
N GLY A 336 -12.47 -4.93 5.56
CA GLY A 336 -13.11 -5.72 6.61
C GLY A 336 -13.70 -4.90 7.74
N ILE A 337 -13.01 -3.85 8.23
CA ILE A 337 -13.59 -2.95 9.25
C ILE A 337 -14.73 -2.11 8.71
N ALA A 338 -14.68 -1.72 7.42
CA ALA A 338 -15.79 -1.03 6.78
C ALA A 338 -17.02 -1.95 6.65
N GLU A 339 -16.82 -3.18 6.19
CA GLU A 339 -17.86 -4.19 6.11
C GLU A 339 -18.49 -4.46 7.48
N TYR A 340 -17.65 -4.62 8.52
CA TYR A 340 -18.10 -4.86 9.88
C TYR A 340 -18.97 -3.70 10.42
N LEU A 341 -18.53 -2.44 10.21
CA LEU A 341 -19.30 -1.26 10.61
C LEU A 341 -20.65 -1.18 9.87
N PHE A 342 -20.63 -1.31 8.54
CA PHE A 342 -21.80 -1.06 7.71
C PHE A 342 -22.83 -2.20 7.71
N LYS A 343 -22.42 -3.44 8.04
CA LYS A 343 -23.32 -4.59 8.19
C LYS A 343 -23.87 -4.76 9.62
N ASN A 344 -23.31 -4.06 10.61
CA ASN A 344 -23.80 -4.04 11.97
C ASN A 344 -24.65 -2.78 12.19
N GLU A 345 -25.98 -2.95 12.14
CA GLU A 345 -26.93 -1.85 12.21
C GLU A 345 -26.81 -1.03 13.51
N GLU A 346 -26.62 -1.71 14.66
CA GLU A 346 -26.50 -1.03 15.96
C GLU A 346 -25.20 -0.17 16.01
N LEU A 347 -24.11 -0.69 15.49
CA LEU A 347 -22.84 0.03 15.47
C LEU A 347 -22.85 1.18 14.47
N LEU A 348 -23.49 1.00 13.31
CA LEU A 348 -23.64 2.06 12.31
C LEU A 348 -24.51 3.20 12.85
N GLU A 349 -25.63 2.86 13.51
CA GLU A 349 -26.47 3.85 14.17
C GLU A 349 -25.74 4.58 15.30
N GLU A 350 -25.01 3.87 16.15
CA GLU A 350 -24.15 4.48 17.18
C GLU A 350 -23.18 5.48 16.55
N SER A 351 -22.54 5.11 15.43
CA SER A 351 -21.59 6.00 14.72
C SER A 351 -22.27 7.25 14.16
N ILE A 352 -23.45 7.12 13.55
CA ILE A 352 -24.20 8.25 12.98
C ILE A 352 -24.63 9.22 14.10
N ILE A 353 -25.19 8.71 15.19
CA ILE A 353 -25.64 9.53 16.34
C ILE A 353 -24.44 10.22 16.99
N THR A 354 -23.32 9.50 17.16
CA THR A 354 -22.09 10.09 17.70
C THR A 354 -21.55 11.19 16.79
N ALA A 355 -21.51 10.95 15.48
CA ALA A 355 -21.08 11.92 14.48
C ALA A 355 -21.92 13.21 14.52
N LEU A 356 -23.22 13.11 14.73
CA LEU A 356 -24.14 14.25 14.76
C LEU A 356 -24.11 15.01 16.09
N TYR A 357 -24.13 14.30 17.21
CA TYR A 357 -24.53 14.89 18.48
C TYR A 357 -23.46 14.83 19.59
N ASP A 358 -22.45 13.96 19.50
CA ASP A 358 -21.40 13.89 20.51
C ASP A 358 -20.33 14.96 20.28
N LYS A 359 -20.43 16.06 21.01
CA LYS A 359 -19.46 17.16 20.93
C LYS A 359 -18.08 16.78 21.48
N SER A 360 -17.96 15.70 22.26
CA SER A 360 -16.67 15.30 22.85
C SER A 360 -15.70 14.72 21.84
N ILE A 361 -16.19 14.07 20.76
CA ILE A 361 -15.37 13.54 19.67
C ILE A 361 -15.11 14.57 18.56
N ARG A 362 -15.86 15.68 18.55
CA ARG A 362 -15.82 16.65 17.44
C ARG A 362 -14.46 17.30 17.25
N GLY A 363 -13.67 17.47 18.32
CA GLY A 363 -12.30 17.95 18.23
C GLY A 363 -11.39 16.99 17.49
N ASP A 364 -11.53 15.69 17.77
CA ASP A 364 -10.76 14.63 17.10
C ASP A 364 -11.15 14.53 15.63
N ASP A 365 -12.46 14.64 15.29
CA ASP A 365 -12.95 14.68 13.92
C ASP A 365 -12.42 15.91 13.15
N LEU A 366 -12.27 17.06 13.81
CA LEU A 366 -11.70 18.27 13.21
C LEU A 366 -10.21 18.08 12.88
N GLU A 367 -9.44 17.48 13.78
CA GLU A 367 -8.03 17.20 13.52
C GLU A 367 -7.88 16.17 12.40
N PHE A 368 -8.75 15.15 12.36
CA PHE A 368 -8.76 14.20 11.24
C PHE A 368 -9.13 14.89 9.91
N HIS A 369 -10.12 15.76 9.90
CA HIS A 369 -10.48 16.59 8.75
C HIS A 369 -9.28 17.40 8.25
N SER A 370 -8.59 18.10 9.15
CA SER A 370 -7.42 18.91 8.82
C SER A 370 -6.32 18.04 8.20
N ALA A 371 -6.01 16.91 8.83
CA ALA A 371 -4.99 15.99 8.32
C ALA A 371 -5.31 15.42 6.93
N VAL A 372 -6.56 15.02 6.67
CA VAL A 372 -6.99 14.55 5.34
C VAL A 372 -6.77 15.63 4.27
N ARG A 373 -7.08 16.86 4.58
CA ARG A 373 -6.88 17.99 3.66
C ARG A 373 -5.40 18.27 3.39
N ASP A 374 -4.56 18.21 4.42
CA ASP A 374 -3.12 18.42 4.29
C ASP A 374 -2.49 17.34 3.40
N TRP A 375 -2.77 16.07 3.66
CA TRP A 375 -2.30 14.96 2.83
C TRP A 375 -2.80 15.08 1.39
N SER A 376 -4.09 15.38 1.20
CA SER A 376 -4.66 15.59 -0.12
C SER A 376 -4.01 16.74 -0.88
N ALA A 377 -3.69 17.85 -0.21
CA ALA A 377 -3.00 18.99 -0.82
C ALA A 377 -1.59 18.63 -1.28
N ILE A 378 -0.78 18.02 -0.40
CA ILE A 378 0.59 17.56 -0.70
C ILE A 378 0.58 16.63 -1.94
N ILE A 379 -0.32 15.66 -1.97
CA ILE A 379 -0.43 14.69 -3.07
C ILE A 379 -0.87 15.37 -4.38
N ASN A 380 -1.88 16.24 -4.33
CA ASN A 380 -2.37 16.93 -5.52
C ASN A 380 -1.36 17.90 -6.11
N TYR A 381 -0.55 18.57 -5.27
CA TYR A 381 0.55 19.42 -5.74
C TYR A 381 1.76 18.61 -6.25
N GLY A 382 1.84 17.33 -5.95
CA GLY A 382 2.94 16.46 -6.39
C GLY A 382 4.22 16.67 -5.59
N ASP A 383 4.11 17.14 -4.34
CA ASP A 383 5.25 17.46 -3.46
C ASP A 383 5.75 16.20 -2.75
N ILE A 384 6.67 15.47 -3.40
CA ILE A 384 7.28 14.25 -2.87
C ILE A 384 8.09 14.52 -1.59
N ASP A 385 8.83 15.62 -1.55
CA ASP A 385 9.67 15.94 -0.40
C ASP A 385 8.83 16.41 0.78
N GLY A 386 7.79 17.21 0.53
CA GLY A 386 6.79 17.58 1.53
C GLY A 386 6.07 16.36 2.09
N TYR A 387 5.73 15.39 1.24
CA TYR A 387 5.14 14.12 1.70
C TYR A 387 6.08 13.37 2.65
N LYS A 388 7.34 13.19 2.24
CA LYS A 388 8.36 12.50 3.06
C LYS A 388 8.58 13.23 4.39
N LEU A 389 8.64 14.56 4.38
CA LEU A 389 8.80 15.37 5.59
C LEU A 389 7.61 15.18 6.55
N HIS A 390 6.40 15.31 6.05
CA HIS A 390 5.16 15.19 6.84
C HIS A 390 5.01 13.78 7.43
N PHE A 391 5.30 12.74 6.63
CA PHE A 391 5.34 11.36 7.10
C PHE A 391 6.34 11.17 8.25
N ASN A 392 7.57 11.63 8.09
CA ASN A 392 8.63 11.46 9.07
C ASN A 392 8.35 12.22 10.37
N GLN A 393 7.70 13.37 10.31
CA GLN A 393 7.25 14.12 11.50
C GLN A 393 6.25 13.29 12.32
N THR A 394 5.21 12.77 11.67
CA THR A 394 4.22 11.89 12.31
C THR A 394 4.86 10.59 12.82
N GLN A 395 5.75 9.97 12.03
CA GLN A 395 6.49 8.79 12.44
C GLN A 395 7.29 9.02 13.72
N SER A 396 7.93 10.19 13.84
CA SER A 396 8.74 10.53 15.00
C SER A 396 7.93 10.63 16.29
N PHE A 397 6.67 11.05 16.22
CA PHE A 397 5.76 11.05 17.36
C PHE A 397 5.50 9.64 17.89
N PHE A 398 5.36 8.64 17.01
CA PHE A 398 5.07 7.25 17.37
C PHE A 398 6.30 6.37 17.57
N LYS A 399 7.52 6.88 17.46
CA LYS A 399 8.78 6.12 17.38
C LYS A 399 8.88 4.98 18.41
N ASP A 400 8.48 5.24 19.67
CA ASP A 400 8.62 4.31 20.79
C ASP A 400 7.61 3.14 20.73
N ARG A 401 6.58 3.23 19.88
CA ARG A 401 5.53 2.23 19.70
C ARG A 401 5.56 1.50 18.36
N LEU A 402 6.35 1.98 17.40
CA LEU A 402 6.36 1.43 16.04
C LEU A 402 6.78 -0.03 15.99
N ALA A 403 7.82 -0.41 16.75
CA ALA A 403 8.30 -1.80 16.77
C ALA A 403 7.22 -2.75 17.32
N HIS A 404 6.60 -2.38 18.44
CA HIS A 404 5.53 -3.16 19.06
C HIS A 404 4.27 -3.21 18.18
N GLY A 405 3.84 -2.07 17.64
CA GLY A 405 2.70 -2.00 16.71
C GLY A 405 2.92 -2.84 15.44
N ARG A 406 4.14 -2.85 14.89
CA ARG A 406 4.51 -3.70 13.75
C ARG A 406 4.39 -5.19 14.09
N GLN A 407 4.87 -5.61 15.25
CA GLN A 407 4.77 -7.01 15.70
C GLN A 407 3.30 -7.42 15.88
N GLN A 408 2.51 -6.65 16.63
CA GLN A 408 1.10 -6.93 16.89
C GLN A 408 0.28 -6.98 15.58
N SER A 409 0.53 -6.05 14.68
CA SER A 409 -0.15 -6.05 13.37
C SER A 409 0.22 -7.26 12.52
N ALA A 410 1.47 -7.72 12.58
CA ALA A 410 1.90 -8.92 11.84
C ALA A 410 1.24 -10.19 12.40
N GLU A 411 1.09 -10.31 13.72
CA GLU A 411 0.39 -11.41 14.37
C GLU A 411 -1.11 -11.42 14.02
N MET A 412 -1.75 -10.25 14.07
CA MET A 412 -3.15 -10.08 13.66
C MET A 412 -3.36 -10.50 12.19
N ILE A 413 -2.51 -10.04 11.29
CA ILE A 413 -2.57 -10.37 9.86
C ILE A 413 -2.41 -11.87 9.64
N LYS A 414 -1.47 -12.54 10.32
CA LYS A 414 -1.29 -14.00 10.21
C LYS A 414 -2.57 -14.75 10.59
N ARG A 415 -3.24 -14.37 11.67
CA ARG A 415 -4.49 -15.01 12.09
C ARG A 415 -5.62 -14.82 11.07
N LEU A 416 -5.75 -13.60 10.53
CA LEU A 416 -6.79 -13.28 9.55
C LEU A 416 -6.54 -13.90 8.17
N MET A 417 -5.30 -14.27 7.84
CA MET A 417 -4.97 -14.95 6.58
C MET A 417 -5.01 -16.49 6.67
N LEU A 418 -5.11 -17.04 7.88
CA LEU A 418 -5.25 -18.48 8.12
C LEU A 418 -6.73 -18.95 8.11
N VAL A 419 -7.66 -18.03 8.01
CA VAL A 419 -9.10 -18.25 7.86
C VAL A 419 -9.53 -17.90 6.43
#